data_5e45e3a22b88df27283454aee3852c23
#
_entry.id   5e45e3a22b88df27283454aee3852c23
#
_cell.length_a   1.000
_cell.length_b   1.000
_cell.length_c   1.000
_cell.angle_alpha   90.00
_cell.angle_beta   90.00
_cell.angle_gamma   90.00
#
_symmetry.space_group_name_H-M   'P 1'
#
loop_
_entity.id
_entity.type
_entity.pdbx_description
1 polymer ?
#
loop_
_entity_poly.entity_id
_entity_poly.type
_entity_poly.pdbx_seq_one_letter_code
_entity_poly.pdbx_strand_id
1 'polypeptide(L)'
;MHRTLSWIAFLMVGLLVLGACVAPTPVTDAPGAPAPAAGPKTLTIAAGTDVENLDIHRVTASPSFSVLEHIYQTLFYMNTEGELEPLLAESLEPGEEENTFILKLRQGVNFSDGTPFNAEAVKMNLDYVLNPDNGSAFRFLISRIQEVEVVDDHTVKLILDSEFAPLAAHLSHGALAIVAPSEMEQGADFMANNAIGTGPYMLERWDRAEAVSLVRNPNYWGDAPAIDRLVFKVVQEDGARLVEVEAGAVDIAVRVPPAEAARLDANPNVDVITTPGLRTIYIFFNVTKEPFDDVRVRQALNYAVDVEGIVNQLFDGAARVSDAPFAPPIFGYKPNKPYARDVERARALLDEAGVAEGTTLTLYHPTGRYIQDALVADAVRAQLREVGLEVELRTLEWPQYVPFVRAPAEENQVQFAMLGWGTPTMDADYALYALFHSSEHPPGFNGAFYNNPEVDRLLDEARTTTDVDARRDLYAQALDIIWEEAPWLFLYSEVQLTAIRSNVEGFVVHPNERLIATGADIK
;
A
#
# COMPACT_ATOMS: atom_id res chain seq x y z
N MET A 1 2.49 -50.88 -50.63
CA MET A 1 1.85 -52.22 -50.56
C MET A 1 0.62 -52.09 -49.66
N HIS A 2 -0.55 -52.32 -50.28
CA HIS A 2 -1.89 -52.76 -49.80
C HIS A 2 -2.49 -52.07 -48.58
N ARG A 3 -3.57 -51.22 -48.75
CA ARG A 3 -5.00 -51.55 -48.97
C ARG A 3 -5.59 -52.32 -47.77
N THR A 4 -6.62 -51.79 -47.06
CA THR A 4 -8.03 -52.06 -47.42
C THR A 4 -8.97 -51.07 -46.66
N LEU A 5 -9.91 -50.50 -47.42
CA LEU A 5 -11.18 -49.90 -47.00
C LEU A 5 -12.14 -50.96 -46.43
N SER A 6 -13.01 -50.58 -45.50
CA SER A 6 -14.29 -51.27 -45.34
C SER A 6 -15.38 -50.26 -44.97
N TRP A 7 -16.34 -50.16 -45.84
CA TRP A 7 -17.64 -49.50 -45.76
C TRP A 7 -18.62 -50.39 -44.98
N ILE A 8 -19.47 -49.84 -44.11
CA ILE A 8 -20.75 -50.47 -43.77
C ILE A 8 -21.84 -49.39 -43.80
N ALA A 9 -22.90 -49.78 -44.47
CA ALA A 9 -24.00 -48.98 -44.95
C ALA A 9 -25.14 -48.79 -43.93
N PHE A 10 -25.90 -47.75 -44.17
CA PHE A 10 -27.23 -47.37 -43.64
C PHE A 10 -28.23 -48.52 -43.51
N LEU A 11 -29.06 -48.43 -42.46
CA LEU A 11 -30.41 -48.94 -42.43
C LEU A 11 -31.35 -47.90 -41.76
N MET A 12 -32.18 -47.24 -42.57
CA MET A 12 -33.35 -46.46 -42.14
C MET A 12 -34.47 -47.39 -41.80
N VAL A 13 -35.04 -47.22 -40.58
CA VAL A 13 -36.37 -47.79 -40.27
C VAL A 13 -37.29 -46.61 -39.88
N GLY A 14 -38.23 -46.31 -40.73
CA GLY A 14 -39.30 -45.39 -40.47
C GLY A 14 -40.35 -45.99 -39.56
N LEU A 15 -40.71 -45.25 -38.51
CA LEU A 15 -41.94 -45.52 -37.72
C LEU A 15 -42.86 -44.34 -37.83
N LEU A 16 -43.99 -44.56 -38.51
CA LEU A 16 -45.18 -43.71 -38.50
C LEU A 16 -45.82 -43.79 -37.11
N VAL A 17 -45.95 -42.68 -36.41
CA VAL A 17 -46.79 -42.59 -35.19
C VAL A 17 -47.97 -41.64 -35.50
N LEU A 18 -49.14 -42.21 -35.42
CA LEU A 18 -50.45 -41.55 -35.52
C LEU A 18 -50.60 -40.49 -34.42
N GLY A 19 -50.90 -39.26 -34.82
CA GLY A 19 -51.24 -38.16 -33.93
C GLY A 19 -52.63 -38.37 -33.29
N ALA A 20 -52.67 -38.41 -31.97
CA ALA A 20 -53.86 -38.20 -31.18
C ALA A 20 -53.83 -36.79 -30.59
N CYS A 21 -54.78 -35.94 -31.02
CA CYS A 21 -55.04 -34.62 -30.43
C CYS A 21 -55.55 -34.82 -29.00
N VAL A 22 -54.72 -34.46 -28.01
CA VAL A 22 -55.13 -34.26 -26.61
C VAL A 22 -55.28 -32.77 -26.39
N ALA A 23 -56.48 -32.31 -25.99
CA ALA A 23 -56.75 -30.93 -25.62
C ALA A 23 -55.94 -30.52 -24.39
N PRO A 24 -55.46 -29.25 -24.32
CA PRO A 24 -54.69 -28.81 -23.14
C PRO A 24 -55.64 -28.66 -21.93
N THR A 25 -55.32 -29.37 -20.87
CA THR A 25 -55.86 -29.12 -19.53
C THR A 25 -55.32 -27.80 -18.99
N PRO A 26 -56.13 -26.99 -18.30
CA PRO A 26 -55.61 -25.76 -17.66
C PRO A 26 -54.60 -26.14 -16.56
N VAL A 27 -53.40 -25.65 -16.69
CA VAL A 27 -52.35 -25.74 -15.63
C VAL A 27 -52.81 -24.80 -14.50
N THR A 28 -53.23 -25.36 -13.40
CA THR A 28 -53.39 -24.61 -12.14
C THR A 28 -51.97 -24.20 -11.69
N ASP A 29 -51.77 -22.90 -11.51
CA ASP A 29 -50.56 -22.34 -10.91
C ASP A 29 -50.26 -23.02 -9.58
N ALA A 30 -49.22 -23.88 -9.56
CA ALA A 30 -48.61 -24.30 -8.33
C ALA A 30 -47.86 -23.11 -7.70
N PRO A 31 -47.90 -22.96 -6.36
CA PRO A 31 -47.11 -21.90 -5.70
C PRO A 31 -45.67 -22.01 -6.15
N GLY A 32 -45.10 -20.89 -6.64
CA GLY A 32 -43.77 -20.85 -7.26
C GLY A 32 -42.71 -21.56 -6.45
N ALA A 33 -41.99 -22.46 -7.11
CA ALA A 33 -40.72 -22.96 -6.56
C ALA A 33 -39.85 -21.74 -6.20
N PRO A 34 -39.18 -21.73 -5.04
CA PRO A 34 -38.26 -20.65 -4.73
C PRO A 34 -37.22 -20.54 -5.86
N ALA A 35 -36.99 -19.32 -6.32
CA ALA A 35 -35.90 -19.05 -7.28
C ALA A 35 -34.64 -19.74 -6.81
N PRO A 36 -33.81 -20.33 -7.70
CA PRO A 36 -32.55 -20.91 -7.31
C PRO A 36 -31.79 -19.84 -6.52
N ALA A 37 -31.28 -20.21 -5.34
CA ALA A 37 -30.46 -19.32 -4.55
C ALA A 37 -29.34 -18.81 -5.46
N ALA A 38 -29.17 -17.49 -5.55
CA ALA A 38 -28.06 -16.89 -6.27
C ALA A 38 -26.77 -17.51 -5.76
N GLY A 39 -25.88 -17.92 -6.65
CA GLY A 39 -24.56 -18.44 -6.28
C GLY A 39 -23.78 -17.42 -5.44
N PRO A 40 -22.69 -17.84 -4.79
CA PRO A 40 -21.91 -16.93 -3.95
C PRO A 40 -21.40 -15.73 -4.77
N LYS A 41 -21.62 -14.53 -4.24
CA LYS A 41 -21.14 -13.27 -4.85
C LYS A 41 -19.62 -13.21 -4.70
N THR A 42 -18.91 -13.15 -5.82
CA THR A 42 -17.46 -13.01 -5.86
C THR A 42 -17.08 -11.66 -6.45
N LEU A 43 -16.24 -10.90 -5.76
CA LEU A 43 -15.64 -9.66 -6.25
C LEU A 43 -14.16 -9.93 -6.58
N THR A 44 -13.76 -9.68 -7.82
CA THR A 44 -12.39 -9.88 -8.29
C THR A 44 -11.71 -8.56 -8.58
N ILE A 45 -10.58 -8.32 -7.91
CA ILE A 45 -9.78 -7.10 -8.00
C ILE A 45 -8.45 -7.44 -8.67
N ALA A 46 -8.17 -6.87 -9.83
CA ALA A 46 -6.88 -7.02 -10.51
C ALA A 46 -5.88 -5.98 -10.00
N ALA A 47 -4.77 -6.45 -9.43
CA ALA A 47 -3.65 -5.65 -8.95
C ALA A 47 -2.35 -6.04 -9.66
N GLY A 48 -1.37 -5.11 -9.74
CA GLY A 48 -0.13 -5.37 -10.48
C GLY A 48 0.95 -6.13 -9.70
N THR A 49 0.74 -6.36 -8.39
CA THR A 49 1.72 -7.03 -7.51
C THR A 49 1.03 -7.99 -6.56
N ASP A 50 1.70 -9.08 -6.21
CA ASP A 50 1.28 -10.00 -5.15
C ASP A 50 1.60 -9.41 -3.76
N VAL A 51 1.08 -10.01 -2.70
CA VAL A 51 1.47 -9.73 -1.32
C VAL A 51 2.91 -10.21 -1.06
N GLU A 52 3.63 -9.50 -0.19
CA GLU A 52 5.00 -9.88 0.19
C GLU A 52 5.01 -11.21 0.98
N ASN A 53 4.11 -11.32 1.93
CA ASN A 53 3.78 -12.50 2.75
C ASN A 53 2.46 -12.21 3.49
N LEU A 54 2.02 -13.07 4.41
CA LEU A 54 0.76 -12.89 5.15
C LEU A 54 0.96 -12.39 6.60
N ASP A 55 2.19 -12.25 7.08
CA ASP A 55 2.50 -11.65 8.38
C ASP A 55 2.37 -10.13 8.31
N ILE A 56 1.25 -9.59 8.82
CA ILE A 56 0.92 -8.16 8.74
C ILE A 56 1.92 -7.28 9.48
N HIS A 57 2.66 -7.81 10.47
CA HIS A 57 3.68 -7.06 11.21
C HIS A 57 4.99 -6.91 10.44
N ARG A 58 5.19 -7.67 9.35
CA ARG A 58 6.44 -7.71 8.57
C ARG A 58 6.29 -7.22 7.13
N VAL A 59 5.06 -7.17 6.57
CA VAL A 59 4.82 -6.59 5.24
C VAL A 59 5.02 -5.08 5.28
N THR A 60 5.51 -4.51 4.18
CA THR A 60 5.85 -3.08 4.11
C THR A 60 5.14 -2.34 2.98
N ALA A 61 4.50 -3.04 2.06
CA ALA A 61 3.89 -2.46 0.87
C ALA A 61 2.36 -2.35 0.98
N SER A 62 1.80 -1.23 0.49
CA SER A 62 0.34 -1.00 0.46
C SER A 62 -0.47 -2.13 -0.19
N PRO A 63 -0.02 -2.81 -1.27
CA PRO A 63 -0.75 -3.95 -1.81
C PRO A 63 -0.96 -5.08 -0.80
N SER A 64 0.05 -5.37 0.05
CA SER A 64 -0.09 -6.37 1.11
C SER A 64 -1.11 -5.94 2.16
N PHE A 65 -1.04 -4.68 2.64
CA PHE A 65 -2.01 -4.13 3.58
C PHE A 65 -3.43 -4.12 2.99
N SER A 66 -3.61 -3.80 1.70
CA SER A 66 -4.93 -3.82 1.05
C SER A 66 -5.62 -5.19 1.10
N VAL A 67 -4.86 -6.28 1.09
CA VAL A 67 -5.39 -7.64 1.26
C VAL A 67 -5.60 -7.97 2.73
N LEU A 68 -4.57 -7.75 3.55
CA LEU A 68 -4.50 -8.24 4.92
C LEU A 68 -5.44 -7.51 5.87
N GLU A 69 -5.75 -6.24 5.63
CA GLU A 69 -6.70 -5.46 6.43
C GLU A 69 -8.18 -5.88 6.24
N HIS A 70 -8.47 -6.80 5.32
CA HIS A 70 -9.76 -7.50 5.29
C HIS A 70 -9.80 -8.67 6.29
N ILE A 71 -8.63 -9.14 6.73
CA ILE A 71 -8.50 -10.26 7.68
C ILE A 71 -8.19 -9.76 9.08
N TYR A 72 -7.25 -8.83 9.20
CA TYR A 72 -6.81 -8.25 10.47
C TYR A 72 -7.38 -6.85 10.68
N GLN A 73 -7.59 -6.46 11.91
CA GLN A 73 -8.06 -5.11 12.26
C GLN A 73 -7.11 -4.45 13.26
N THR A 74 -7.00 -3.14 13.13
CA THR A 74 -6.21 -2.27 14.02
C THR A 74 -7.03 -1.84 15.25
N LEU A 75 -6.37 -1.22 16.20
CA LEU A 75 -7.04 -0.66 17.40
C LEU A 75 -7.90 0.53 17.03
N PHE A 76 -7.42 1.39 16.13
CA PHE A 76 -8.15 2.54 15.58
C PHE A 76 -8.12 2.46 14.04
N TYR A 77 -9.01 3.18 13.39
CA TYR A 77 -9.10 3.27 11.93
C TYR A 77 -8.94 4.73 11.50
N MET A 78 -8.11 4.98 10.49
CA MET A 78 -8.01 6.28 9.82
C MET A 78 -8.94 6.27 8.62
N ASN A 79 -9.99 7.10 8.65
CA ASN A 79 -10.96 7.16 7.57
C ASN A 79 -10.45 7.95 6.34
N THR A 80 -11.25 8.02 5.28
CA THR A 80 -10.87 8.69 4.02
C THR A 80 -10.70 10.20 4.15
N GLU A 81 -11.30 10.80 5.17
CA GLU A 81 -11.22 12.22 5.52
C GLU A 81 -10.00 12.55 6.40
N GLY A 82 -9.27 11.51 6.90
CA GLY A 82 -8.13 11.67 7.80
C GLY A 82 -8.53 11.80 9.26
N GLU A 83 -9.73 11.34 9.62
CA GLU A 83 -10.21 11.32 11.00
C GLU A 83 -9.95 9.94 11.62
N LEU A 84 -9.52 9.94 12.88
CA LEU A 84 -9.26 8.73 13.63
C LEU A 84 -10.54 8.22 14.30
N GLU A 85 -10.94 7.00 13.96
CA GLU A 85 -12.14 6.35 14.47
C GLU A 85 -11.81 5.15 15.37
N PRO A 86 -12.60 4.88 16.43
CA PRO A 86 -12.52 3.64 17.20
C PRO A 86 -12.79 2.39 16.33
N LEU A 87 -11.96 1.33 16.50
CA LEU A 87 -12.20 0.05 15.83
C LEU A 87 -12.17 -1.09 16.86
N LEU A 88 -11.04 -1.76 17.11
CA LEU A 88 -10.92 -2.75 18.20
C LEU A 88 -10.73 -2.10 19.57
N ALA A 89 -10.25 -0.86 19.62
CA ALA A 89 -10.28 -0.03 20.82
C ALA A 89 -11.46 0.95 20.75
N GLU A 90 -12.08 1.20 21.92
CA GLU A 90 -13.16 2.19 22.09
C GLU A 90 -12.61 3.57 22.42
N SER A 91 -11.51 3.63 23.21
CA SER A 91 -10.82 4.88 23.57
C SER A 91 -9.34 4.65 23.89
N LEU A 92 -8.57 5.75 23.80
CA LEU A 92 -7.21 5.90 24.33
C LEU A 92 -7.22 7.17 25.20
N GLU A 93 -7.05 7.01 26.51
CA GLU A 93 -7.16 8.10 27.49
C GLU A 93 -5.84 8.24 28.26
N PRO A 94 -5.43 9.45 28.66
CA PRO A 94 -4.30 9.61 29.57
C PRO A 94 -4.55 8.84 30.89
N GLY A 95 -3.53 8.14 31.38
CA GLY A 95 -3.57 7.48 32.66
C GLY A 95 -3.36 8.45 33.83
N GLU A 96 -3.42 7.94 35.08
CA GLU A 96 -3.18 8.74 36.29
C GLU A 96 -1.69 9.11 36.45
N GLU A 97 -0.80 8.27 35.94
CA GLU A 97 0.64 8.48 35.99
C GLU A 97 1.13 9.19 34.73
N GLU A 98 2.19 9.98 34.84
CA GLU A 98 2.80 10.68 33.70
C GLU A 98 3.26 9.68 32.63
N ASN A 99 3.11 10.03 31.35
CA ASN A 99 3.46 9.20 30.20
C ASN A 99 2.76 7.82 30.18
N THR A 100 1.57 7.71 30.76
CA THR A 100 0.75 6.51 30.68
C THR A 100 -0.55 6.77 29.94
N PHE A 101 -1.02 5.73 29.23
CA PHE A 101 -2.31 5.78 28.53
C PHE A 101 -3.11 4.51 28.83
N ILE A 102 -4.42 4.68 28.99
CA ILE A 102 -5.38 3.60 29.18
C ILE A 102 -6.13 3.36 27.87
N LEU A 103 -5.97 2.16 27.34
CA LEU A 103 -6.64 1.69 26.15
C LEU A 103 -7.83 0.84 26.56
N LYS A 104 -9.05 1.24 26.19
CA LYS A 104 -10.29 0.48 26.41
C LYS A 104 -10.60 -0.30 25.17
N LEU A 105 -10.82 -1.60 25.30
CA LEU A 105 -11.03 -2.53 24.21
C LEU A 105 -12.50 -2.88 24.02
N ARG A 106 -12.90 -3.07 22.76
CA ARG A 106 -14.23 -3.54 22.40
C ARG A 106 -14.48 -4.94 22.95
N GLN A 107 -15.69 -5.16 23.46
CA GLN A 107 -16.10 -6.44 24.03
C GLN A 107 -16.86 -7.28 22.99
N GLY A 108 -16.85 -8.60 23.17
CA GLY A 108 -17.61 -9.54 22.35
C GLY A 108 -17.03 -9.80 20.95
N VAL A 109 -15.80 -9.38 20.70
CA VAL A 109 -15.06 -9.66 19.46
C VAL A 109 -14.36 -11.00 19.57
N ASN A 110 -14.43 -11.81 18.50
CA ASN A 110 -13.68 -13.05 18.39
C ASN A 110 -12.82 -13.02 17.12
N PHE A 111 -11.70 -13.72 17.16
CA PHE A 111 -10.92 -14.06 15.97
C PHE A 111 -11.68 -15.07 15.10
N SER A 112 -11.27 -15.22 13.86
CA SER A 112 -11.92 -16.12 12.90
C SER A 112 -11.84 -17.60 13.29
N ASP A 113 -10.89 -17.98 14.14
CA ASP A 113 -10.77 -19.32 14.73
C ASP A 113 -11.68 -19.56 15.96
N GLY A 114 -12.42 -18.51 16.39
CA GLY A 114 -13.35 -18.54 17.53
C GLY A 114 -12.72 -18.19 18.88
N THR A 115 -11.41 -17.91 18.95
CA THR A 115 -10.76 -17.43 20.18
C THR A 115 -11.13 -15.98 20.46
N PRO A 116 -11.24 -15.57 21.75
CA PRO A 116 -11.66 -14.20 22.08
C PRO A 116 -10.55 -13.19 21.84
N PHE A 117 -10.92 -12.00 21.33
CA PHE A 117 -10.07 -10.81 21.36
C PHE A 117 -10.11 -10.19 22.77
N ASN A 118 -8.96 -9.92 23.34
CA ASN A 118 -8.82 -9.38 24.71
C ASN A 118 -7.49 -8.61 24.87
N ALA A 119 -7.24 -8.11 26.08
CA ALA A 119 -6.05 -7.34 26.43
C ALA A 119 -4.73 -8.14 26.28
N GLU A 120 -4.74 -9.45 26.54
CA GLU A 120 -3.58 -10.32 26.34
C GLU A 120 -3.19 -10.42 24.85
N ALA A 121 -4.18 -10.50 23.95
CA ALA A 121 -3.93 -10.49 22.51
C ALA A 121 -3.30 -9.16 22.06
N VAL A 122 -3.79 -8.02 22.58
CA VAL A 122 -3.20 -6.70 22.29
C VAL A 122 -1.76 -6.63 22.80
N LYS A 123 -1.52 -7.04 24.04
CA LYS A 123 -0.18 -7.07 24.62
C LYS A 123 0.78 -7.92 23.77
N MET A 124 0.38 -9.15 23.43
CA MET A 124 1.20 -10.06 22.63
C MET A 124 1.61 -9.43 21.29
N ASN A 125 0.68 -8.76 20.60
CA ASN A 125 0.93 -8.12 19.30
C ASN A 125 1.87 -6.91 19.43
N LEU A 126 1.63 -6.02 20.40
CA LEU A 126 2.49 -4.85 20.60
C LEU A 126 3.89 -5.27 21.06
N ASP A 127 4.02 -6.22 21.97
CA ASP A 127 5.31 -6.78 22.40
C ASP A 127 6.05 -7.45 21.23
N TYR A 128 5.32 -8.11 20.31
CA TYR A 128 5.92 -8.69 19.11
C TYR A 128 6.57 -7.62 18.23
N VAL A 129 5.87 -6.53 17.96
CA VAL A 129 6.39 -5.43 17.13
C VAL A 129 7.52 -4.68 17.84
N LEU A 130 7.45 -4.52 19.15
CA LEU A 130 8.50 -3.87 19.97
C LEU A 130 9.80 -4.67 20.00
N ASN A 131 9.74 -6.00 19.90
CA ASN A 131 10.90 -6.85 19.92
C ASN A 131 11.69 -6.78 18.59
N PRO A 132 12.93 -6.24 18.58
CA PRO A 132 13.71 -6.10 17.35
C PRO A 132 14.04 -7.43 16.66
N ASP A 133 14.09 -8.54 17.41
CA ASP A 133 14.42 -9.86 16.88
C ASP A 133 13.30 -10.40 15.96
N ASN A 134 12.07 -9.87 16.04
CA ASN A 134 10.95 -10.26 15.18
C ASN A 134 10.98 -9.56 13.81
N GLY A 135 11.85 -8.57 13.61
CA GLY A 135 12.11 -7.96 12.30
C GLY A 135 10.97 -7.11 11.74
N SER A 136 10.09 -6.55 12.59
CA SER A 136 9.12 -5.55 12.14
C SER A 136 9.81 -4.23 11.79
N ALA A 137 9.64 -3.77 10.56
CA ALA A 137 10.15 -2.49 10.11
C ALA A 137 9.40 -1.29 10.75
N PHE A 138 8.23 -1.54 11.34
CA PHE A 138 7.34 -0.52 11.91
C PHE A 138 7.47 -0.35 13.43
N ARG A 139 8.53 -0.91 14.03
CA ARG A 139 8.82 -0.75 15.46
C ARG A 139 8.88 0.72 15.88
N PHE A 140 9.34 1.62 15.01
CA PHE A 140 9.42 3.07 15.28
C PHE A 140 8.08 3.71 15.61
N LEU A 141 6.94 3.12 15.14
CA LEU A 141 5.60 3.62 15.40
C LEU A 141 5.20 3.58 16.89
N ILE A 142 5.78 2.65 17.63
CA ILE A 142 5.47 2.44 19.06
C ILE A 142 6.74 2.36 19.92
N SER A 143 7.88 2.80 19.41
CA SER A 143 9.19 2.66 20.06
C SER A 143 9.29 3.35 21.43
N ARG A 144 8.39 4.30 21.75
CA ARG A 144 8.32 4.96 23.04
C ARG A 144 7.56 4.15 24.11
N ILE A 145 6.87 3.08 23.74
CA ILE A 145 6.23 2.18 24.69
C ILE A 145 7.32 1.32 25.33
N GLN A 146 7.46 1.44 26.66
CA GLN A 146 8.37 0.66 27.47
C GLN A 146 7.73 -0.62 27.99
N GLU A 147 6.43 -0.55 28.31
CA GLU A 147 5.69 -1.67 28.86
C GLU A 147 4.22 -1.63 28.41
N VAL A 148 3.69 -2.80 28.09
CA VAL A 148 2.28 -3.04 27.84
C VAL A 148 1.73 -3.87 29.01
N GLU A 149 0.93 -3.26 29.89
CA GLU A 149 0.36 -3.88 31.08
C GLU A 149 -1.10 -4.27 30.84
N VAL A 150 -1.46 -5.50 31.14
CA VAL A 150 -2.86 -5.96 31.14
C VAL A 150 -3.48 -5.61 32.48
N VAL A 151 -4.46 -4.71 32.49
CA VAL A 151 -5.17 -4.29 33.70
C VAL A 151 -6.35 -5.22 33.99
N ASP A 152 -7.10 -5.54 32.96
CA ASP A 152 -8.19 -6.52 32.96
C ASP A 152 -8.40 -7.04 31.51
N ASP A 153 -9.37 -7.94 31.29
CA ASP A 153 -9.61 -8.58 29.98
C ASP A 153 -9.85 -7.58 28.83
N HIS A 154 -10.28 -6.34 29.13
CA HIS A 154 -10.61 -5.32 28.13
C HIS A 154 -9.95 -3.95 28.40
N THR A 155 -8.91 -3.94 29.23
CA THR A 155 -8.18 -2.72 29.55
C THR A 155 -6.68 -2.98 29.50
N VAL A 156 -5.98 -2.22 28.66
CA VAL A 156 -4.51 -2.21 28.54
C VAL A 156 -4.00 -0.86 29.02
N LYS A 157 -2.92 -0.86 29.83
CA LYS A 157 -2.16 0.34 30.16
C LYS A 157 -0.88 0.33 29.36
N LEU A 158 -0.66 1.39 28.58
CA LEU A 158 0.59 1.65 27.87
C LEU A 158 1.45 2.58 28.73
N ILE A 159 2.68 2.18 29.01
CA ILE A 159 3.66 2.94 29.78
C ILE A 159 4.76 3.37 28.82
N LEU A 160 4.95 4.66 28.64
CA LEU A 160 5.89 5.26 27.71
C LEU A 160 7.10 5.84 28.44
N ASP A 161 8.24 5.96 27.76
CA ASP A 161 9.44 6.63 28.30
C ASP A 161 9.31 8.17 28.30
N SER A 162 8.42 8.71 27.49
CA SER A 162 8.18 10.14 27.32
C SER A 162 6.82 10.40 26.68
N GLU A 163 6.39 11.65 26.61
CA GLU A 163 5.26 12.04 25.76
C GLU A 163 5.45 11.55 24.33
N PHE A 164 4.36 11.15 23.68
CA PHE A 164 4.38 10.66 22.32
C PHE A 164 3.14 11.11 21.55
N ALA A 165 3.22 12.29 20.93
CA ALA A 165 2.11 12.95 20.27
C ALA A 165 1.45 12.12 19.13
N PRO A 166 2.18 11.34 18.29
CA PRO A 166 1.56 10.59 17.20
C PRO A 166 0.95 9.24 17.62
N LEU A 167 0.99 8.83 18.90
CA LEU A 167 0.61 7.48 19.34
C LEU A 167 -0.76 7.04 18.82
N ALA A 168 -1.79 7.84 19.00
CA ALA A 168 -3.15 7.47 18.58
C ALA A 168 -3.24 7.24 17.06
N ALA A 169 -2.63 8.12 16.26
CA ALA A 169 -2.58 7.97 14.81
C ALA A 169 -1.75 6.73 14.39
N HIS A 170 -0.65 6.46 15.10
CA HIS A 170 0.17 5.27 14.82
C HIS A 170 -0.58 3.96 15.10
N LEU A 171 -1.42 3.90 16.14
CA LEU A 171 -2.22 2.70 16.46
C LEU A 171 -3.31 2.38 15.41
N SER A 172 -3.50 3.23 14.40
CA SER A 172 -4.33 2.94 13.22
C SER A 172 -3.55 2.31 12.06
N HIS A 173 -2.22 2.19 12.17
CA HIS A 173 -1.41 1.64 11.10
C HIS A 173 -1.56 0.13 10.98
N GLY A 174 -1.75 -0.40 9.75
CA GLY A 174 -1.97 -1.81 9.49
C GLY A 174 -0.92 -2.76 10.09
N ALA A 175 0.34 -2.35 10.16
CA ALA A 175 1.39 -3.15 10.81
C ALA A 175 1.20 -3.33 12.32
N LEU A 176 0.28 -2.60 12.95
CA LEU A 176 -0.12 -2.75 14.35
C LEU A 176 -1.51 -3.40 14.49
N ALA A 177 -2.01 -4.03 13.43
CA ALA A 177 -3.24 -4.80 13.49
C ALA A 177 -3.06 -6.05 14.38
N ILE A 178 -4.16 -6.54 14.91
CA ILE A 178 -4.14 -7.60 15.92
C ILE A 178 -4.28 -8.97 15.27
N VAL A 179 -3.25 -9.77 15.37
CA VAL A 179 -3.14 -11.17 14.96
C VAL A 179 -3.59 -12.07 16.11
N ALA A 180 -4.26 -13.18 15.81
CA ALA A 180 -4.69 -14.13 16.85
C ALA A 180 -3.48 -14.71 17.60
N PRO A 181 -3.53 -14.80 18.95
CA PRO A 181 -2.50 -15.47 19.73
C PRO A 181 -2.20 -16.89 19.25
N SER A 182 -3.24 -17.65 18.87
CA SER A 182 -3.13 -19.01 18.32
C SER A 182 -2.27 -19.09 17.04
N GLU A 183 -2.26 -18.04 16.22
CA GLU A 183 -1.40 -17.92 15.03
C GLU A 183 0.03 -17.57 15.44
N MET A 184 0.20 -16.56 16.29
CA MET A 184 1.51 -16.08 16.74
C MET A 184 2.33 -17.16 17.46
N GLU A 185 1.67 -18.01 18.26
CA GLU A 185 2.28 -19.15 18.97
C GLU A 185 2.91 -20.19 18.04
N GLN A 186 2.47 -20.25 16.78
CA GLN A 186 3.05 -21.16 15.79
C GLN A 186 4.30 -20.60 15.12
N GLY A 187 4.62 -19.33 15.35
CA GLY A 187 5.84 -18.67 14.92
C GLY A 187 5.79 -18.07 13.52
N ALA A 188 6.87 -17.36 13.18
CA ALA A 188 6.95 -16.50 12.00
C ALA A 188 6.72 -17.22 10.66
N ASP A 189 7.19 -18.46 10.51
CA ASP A 189 6.98 -19.24 9.29
C ASP A 189 5.49 -19.57 9.06
N PHE A 190 4.74 -19.78 10.13
CA PHE A 190 3.29 -19.99 10.05
C PHE A 190 2.58 -18.69 9.70
N MET A 191 2.86 -17.59 10.40
CA MET A 191 2.31 -16.25 10.15
C MET A 191 2.56 -15.79 8.70
N ALA A 192 3.73 -16.09 8.14
CA ALA A 192 4.06 -15.73 6.77
C ALA A 192 3.18 -16.43 5.71
N ASN A 193 2.45 -17.51 6.06
CA ASN A 193 1.68 -18.33 5.14
C ASN A 193 0.21 -18.52 5.56
N ASN A 194 -0.20 -18.02 6.69
CA ASN A 194 -1.56 -18.12 7.23
C ASN A 194 -2.02 -16.75 7.74
N ALA A 195 -3.32 -16.62 8.04
CA ALA A 195 -3.88 -15.38 8.53
C ALA A 195 -5.15 -15.65 9.36
N ILE A 196 -5.11 -15.33 10.66
CA ILE A 196 -6.22 -15.48 11.62
C ILE A 196 -6.43 -14.14 12.33
N GLY A 197 -7.44 -13.40 11.92
CA GLY A 197 -7.75 -12.06 12.44
C GLY A 197 -9.19 -11.91 12.88
N THR A 198 -9.56 -10.69 13.25
CA THR A 198 -10.91 -10.30 13.68
C THR A 198 -11.76 -9.73 12.55
N GLY A 199 -11.21 -9.63 11.34
CA GLY A 199 -11.80 -8.92 10.21
C GLY A 199 -13.00 -9.61 9.56
N PRO A 200 -13.65 -8.90 8.61
CA PRO A 200 -14.85 -9.36 7.92
C PRO A 200 -14.61 -10.55 6.96
N TYR A 201 -13.37 -10.82 6.63
CA TYR A 201 -12.99 -11.93 5.76
C TYR A 201 -11.91 -12.81 6.42
N MET A 202 -11.79 -14.04 5.91
CA MET A 202 -10.79 -15.03 6.29
C MET A 202 -10.01 -15.45 5.05
N LEU A 203 -8.74 -15.82 5.23
CA LEU A 203 -7.95 -16.43 4.17
C LEU A 203 -8.58 -17.75 3.72
N GLU A 204 -8.88 -17.89 2.44
CA GLU A 204 -9.25 -19.15 1.82
C GLU A 204 -8.01 -19.81 1.21
N ARG A 205 -7.24 -19.07 0.41
CA ARG A 205 -6.08 -19.58 -0.30
C ARG A 205 -5.19 -18.45 -0.79
N TRP A 206 -3.89 -18.68 -0.81
CA TRP A 206 -2.91 -17.86 -1.49
C TRP A 206 -2.15 -18.69 -2.54
N ASP A 207 -2.41 -18.43 -3.81
CA ASP A 207 -1.69 -18.95 -4.95
C ASP A 207 -0.64 -17.92 -5.34
N ARG A 208 0.63 -18.18 -4.99
CA ARG A 208 1.71 -17.20 -5.16
C ARG A 208 1.85 -16.75 -6.60
N ALA A 209 2.01 -15.45 -6.80
CA ALA A 209 2.08 -14.76 -8.09
C ALA A 209 0.81 -14.89 -8.96
N GLU A 210 -0.28 -15.47 -8.44
CA GLU A 210 -1.55 -15.62 -9.15
C GLU A 210 -2.69 -14.88 -8.44
N ALA A 211 -3.02 -15.24 -7.20
CA ALA A 211 -4.10 -14.61 -6.47
C ALA A 211 -4.10 -14.90 -4.97
N VAL A 212 -4.65 -13.96 -4.18
CA VAL A 212 -5.12 -14.20 -2.81
C VAL A 212 -6.65 -14.25 -2.83
N SER A 213 -7.22 -15.34 -2.32
CA SER A 213 -8.67 -15.55 -2.19
C SER A 213 -9.08 -15.49 -0.73
N LEU A 214 -10.09 -14.69 -0.43
CA LEU A 214 -10.67 -14.52 0.90
C LEU A 214 -12.15 -14.92 0.86
N VAL A 215 -12.66 -15.48 1.96
CA VAL A 215 -14.08 -15.78 2.15
C VAL A 215 -14.63 -15.01 3.32
N ARG A 216 -15.93 -14.70 3.29
CA ARG A 216 -16.62 -14.02 4.37
C ARG A 216 -16.42 -14.74 5.70
N ASN A 217 -16.08 -13.98 6.74
CA ASN A 217 -16.00 -14.48 8.10
C ASN A 217 -17.43 -14.62 8.68
N PRO A 218 -17.92 -15.85 8.96
CA PRO A 218 -19.27 -16.06 9.48
C PRO A 218 -19.43 -15.57 10.94
N ASN A 219 -18.31 -15.36 11.64
CA ASN A 219 -18.26 -14.93 13.03
C ASN A 219 -17.85 -13.46 13.19
N TYR A 220 -17.88 -12.69 12.10
CA TYR A 220 -17.52 -11.27 12.16
C TYR A 220 -18.45 -10.50 13.11
N TRP A 221 -17.85 -9.70 13.98
CA TRP A 221 -18.56 -8.96 15.03
C TRP A 221 -19.33 -7.73 14.52
N GLY A 222 -18.97 -7.22 13.33
CA GLY A 222 -19.65 -6.11 12.68
C GLY A 222 -20.71 -6.57 11.67
N ASP A 223 -21.14 -5.65 10.81
CA ASP A 223 -22.09 -5.95 9.74
C ASP A 223 -21.47 -6.91 8.71
N ALA A 224 -22.20 -7.98 8.40
CA ALA A 224 -21.74 -8.98 7.44
C ALA A 224 -21.61 -8.38 6.03
N PRO A 225 -20.45 -8.49 5.35
CA PRO A 225 -20.29 -8.04 3.98
C PRO A 225 -21.28 -8.71 3.01
N ALA A 226 -21.73 -7.98 1.99
CA ALA A 226 -22.60 -8.53 0.95
C ALA A 226 -21.87 -9.51 0.00
N ILE A 227 -20.55 -9.33 -0.16
CA ILE A 227 -19.70 -10.18 -0.99
C ILE A 227 -19.29 -11.42 -0.20
N ASP A 228 -19.49 -12.62 -0.77
CA ASP A 228 -19.14 -13.89 -0.14
C ASP A 228 -17.65 -14.21 -0.26
N ARG A 229 -17.03 -13.78 -1.37
CA ARG A 229 -15.64 -14.08 -1.71
C ARG A 229 -14.96 -12.87 -2.36
N LEU A 230 -13.75 -12.52 -1.88
CA LEU A 230 -12.86 -11.56 -2.52
C LEU A 230 -11.69 -12.29 -3.18
N VAL A 231 -11.32 -11.87 -4.40
CA VAL A 231 -10.16 -12.40 -5.11
C VAL A 231 -9.27 -11.23 -5.51
N PHE A 232 -8.09 -11.15 -4.95
CA PHE A 232 -7.04 -10.22 -5.37
C PHE A 232 -6.15 -10.94 -6.39
N LYS A 233 -6.42 -10.68 -7.67
CA LYS A 233 -5.73 -11.32 -8.80
C LYS A 233 -4.50 -10.52 -9.19
N VAL A 234 -3.36 -11.20 -9.36
CA VAL A 234 -2.12 -10.56 -9.83
C VAL A 234 -2.13 -10.48 -11.35
N VAL A 235 -2.15 -9.25 -11.89
CA VAL A 235 -2.04 -8.96 -13.32
C VAL A 235 -1.04 -7.82 -13.48
N GLN A 236 0.22 -8.13 -13.75
CA GLN A 236 1.33 -7.18 -13.72
C GLN A 236 1.18 -6.05 -14.76
N GLU A 237 0.83 -6.41 -15.99
CA GLU A 237 0.73 -5.47 -17.10
C GLU A 237 -0.55 -4.61 -17.02
N ASP A 238 -0.38 -3.28 -17.04
CA ASP A 238 -1.49 -2.32 -16.96
C ASP A 238 -2.54 -2.58 -18.04
N GLY A 239 -2.11 -2.73 -19.31
CA GLY A 239 -3.02 -2.97 -20.42
C GLY A 239 -3.81 -4.27 -20.29
N ALA A 240 -3.24 -5.32 -19.72
CA ALA A 240 -3.94 -6.58 -19.48
C ALA A 240 -5.04 -6.41 -18.43
N ARG A 241 -4.79 -5.65 -17.34
CA ARG A 241 -5.82 -5.33 -16.33
C ARG A 241 -7.00 -4.61 -16.96
N LEU A 242 -6.76 -3.64 -17.86
CA LEU A 242 -7.83 -2.91 -18.54
C LEU A 242 -8.67 -3.82 -19.44
N VAL A 243 -8.03 -4.71 -20.20
CA VAL A 243 -8.74 -5.69 -21.03
C VAL A 243 -9.62 -6.60 -20.18
N GLU A 244 -9.13 -7.05 -19.03
CA GLU A 244 -9.88 -7.93 -18.15
C GLU A 244 -11.11 -7.25 -17.53
N VAL A 245 -11.04 -5.99 -17.09
CA VAL A 245 -12.20 -5.28 -16.54
C VAL A 245 -13.22 -4.94 -17.61
N GLU A 246 -12.80 -4.57 -18.82
CA GLU A 246 -13.71 -4.34 -19.97
C GLU A 246 -14.43 -5.62 -20.40
N ALA A 247 -13.72 -6.76 -20.38
CA ALA A 247 -14.31 -8.07 -20.70
C ALA A 247 -15.19 -8.65 -19.57
N GLY A 248 -15.15 -8.06 -18.37
CA GLY A 248 -15.82 -8.57 -17.18
C GLY A 248 -15.18 -9.83 -16.60
N ALA A 249 -13.92 -10.08 -16.89
CA ALA A 249 -13.13 -11.14 -16.26
C ALA A 249 -12.67 -10.77 -14.84
N VAL A 250 -12.59 -9.48 -14.55
CA VAL A 250 -12.42 -8.90 -13.22
C VAL A 250 -13.42 -7.76 -13.02
N ASP A 251 -13.74 -7.45 -11.78
CA ASP A 251 -14.71 -6.40 -11.44
C ASP A 251 -14.03 -5.04 -11.25
N ILE A 252 -12.77 -5.05 -10.81
CA ILE A 252 -12.00 -3.86 -10.49
C ILE A 252 -10.59 -4.00 -11.05
N ALA A 253 -10.08 -2.95 -11.69
CA ALA A 253 -8.69 -2.84 -12.13
C ALA A 253 -8.06 -1.58 -11.51
N VAL A 254 -7.05 -1.77 -10.65
CA VAL A 254 -6.35 -0.64 -10.03
C VAL A 254 -5.23 -0.10 -10.92
N ARG A 255 -4.83 1.15 -10.67
CA ARG A 255 -3.74 1.84 -11.38
C ARG A 255 -3.96 1.94 -12.88
N VAL A 256 -5.10 2.51 -13.25
CA VAL A 256 -5.39 2.85 -14.64
C VAL A 256 -4.38 3.89 -15.13
N PRO A 257 -3.69 3.67 -16.25
CA PRO A 257 -2.87 4.70 -16.87
C PRO A 257 -3.73 5.92 -17.23
N PRO A 258 -3.29 7.16 -16.91
CA PRO A 258 -4.09 8.36 -17.13
C PRO A 258 -4.60 8.53 -18.56
N ALA A 259 -3.77 8.20 -19.56
CA ALA A 259 -4.14 8.24 -20.98
C ALA A 259 -5.33 7.33 -21.36
N GLU A 260 -5.61 6.29 -20.57
CA GLU A 260 -6.71 5.35 -20.80
C GLU A 260 -7.98 5.71 -20.04
N ALA A 261 -7.91 6.60 -19.04
CA ALA A 261 -9.02 6.92 -18.16
C ALA A 261 -10.27 7.38 -18.92
N ALA A 262 -10.13 8.36 -19.82
CA ALA A 262 -11.25 8.89 -20.61
C ALA A 262 -11.85 7.84 -21.56
N ARG A 263 -11.03 6.95 -22.12
CA ARG A 263 -11.50 5.86 -23.00
C ARG A 263 -12.31 4.82 -22.20
N LEU A 264 -11.85 4.46 -21.03
CA LEU A 264 -12.54 3.51 -20.14
C LEU A 264 -13.86 4.10 -19.62
N ASP A 265 -13.84 5.34 -19.17
CA ASP A 265 -15.01 6.04 -18.66
C ASP A 265 -16.11 6.23 -19.73
N ALA A 266 -15.74 6.19 -21.00
CA ALA A 266 -16.71 6.17 -22.10
C ALA A 266 -17.39 4.79 -22.31
N ASN A 267 -16.93 3.73 -21.64
CA ASN A 267 -17.52 2.39 -21.68
C ASN A 267 -18.70 2.32 -20.70
N PRO A 268 -19.94 2.05 -21.15
CA PRO A 268 -21.13 2.07 -20.26
C PRO A 268 -21.13 1.01 -19.15
N ASN A 269 -20.18 0.08 -19.18
CA ASN A 269 -20.06 -0.99 -18.18
C ASN A 269 -18.90 -0.76 -17.20
N VAL A 270 -18.17 0.35 -17.31
CA VAL A 270 -16.98 0.65 -16.50
C VAL A 270 -17.00 2.12 -16.11
N ASP A 271 -16.82 2.40 -14.84
CA ASP A 271 -16.63 3.74 -14.30
C ASP A 271 -15.17 3.91 -13.88
N VAL A 272 -14.57 5.08 -14.09
CA VAL A 272 -13.21 5.38 -13.60
C VAL A 272 -13.30 6.31 -12.40
N ILE A 273 -12.94 5.78 -11.24
CA ILE A 273 -12.88 6.55 -9.99
C ILE A 273 -11.52 7.22 -9.87
N THR A 274 -11.54 8.53 -9.60
CA THR A 274 -10.37 9.34 -9.31
C THR A 274 -10.30 9.60 -7.81
N THR A 275 -9.23 9.13 -7.14
CA THR A 275 -9.00 9.35 -5.71
C THR A 275 -7.70 10.14 -5.52
N PRO A 276 -7.72 11.31 -4.84
CA PRO A 276 -6.48 12.00 -4.45
C PRO A 276 -5.59 11.08 -3.65
N GLY A 277 -4.34 10.90 -4.10
CA GLY A 277 -3.40 10.00 -3.44
C GLY A 277 -2.50 10.71 -2.43
N LEU A 278 -2.13 10.00 -1.37
CA LEU A 278 -1.15 10.46 -0.38
C LEU A 278 0.27 9.98 -0.70
N ARG A 279 0.44 9.21 -1.77
CA ARG A 279 1.73 8.66 -2.15
C ARG A 279 2.55 9.70 -2.90
N THR A 280 3.77 9.92 -2.41
CA THR A 280 4.81 10.69 -3.10
C THR A 280 5.82 9.74 -3.70
N ILE A 281 6.11 9.89 -4.99
CA ILE A 281 7.14 9.15 -5.72
C ILE A 281 8.43 9.97 -5.73
N TYR A 282 9.54 9.31 -5.48
CA TYR A 282 10.86 9.93 -5.40
C TYR A 282 11.95 8.94 -5.84
N ILE A 283 13.13 9.47 -6.12
CA ILE A 283 14.33 8.67 -6.28
C ILE A 283 15.29 9.09 -5.16
N PHE A 284 15.55 8.20 -4.20
CA PHE A 284 16.52 8.50 -3.15
C PHE A 284 17.95 8.34 -3.65
N PHE A 285 18.85 9.15 -3.13
CA PHE A 285 20.28 9.05 -3.33
C PHE A 285 20.93 8.42 -2.10
N ASN A 286 21.74 7.40 -2.26
CA ASN A 286 22.54 6.88 -1.17
C ASN A 286 23.69 7.87 -0.88
N VAL A 287 23.50 8.73 0.13
CA VAL A 287 24.41 9.83 0.45
C VAL A 287 25.76 9.36 1.01
N THR A 288 25.95 8.06 1.22
CA THR A 288 27.24 7.46 1.63
C THR A 288 28.09 7.03 0.44
N LYS A 289 27.57 7.17 -0.79
CA LYS A 289 28.24 6.69 -2.02
C LYS A 289 28.57 7.84 -2.96
N GLU A 290 29.78 7.84 -3.50
CA GLU A 290 30.14 8.74 -4.58
C GLU A 290 29.24 8.50 -5.83
N PRO A 291 28.82 9.56 -6.51
CA PRO A 291 29.07 10.98 -6.21
C PRO A 291 27.98 11.63 -5.34
N PHE A 292 27.06 10.86 -4.75
CA PHE A 292 25.89 11.36 -4.01
C PHE A 292 26.22 11.80 -2.57
N ASP A 293 27.42 11.59 -2.09
CA ASP A 293 27.95 12.15 -0.84
C ASP A 293 28.11 13.70 -0.92
N ASP A 294 28.23 14.24 -2.12
CA ASP A 294 28.25 15.69 -2.35
C ASP A 294 26.82 16.25 -2.60
N VAL A 295 26.38 17.18 -1.74
CA VAL A 295 25.08 17.84 -1.87
C VAL A 295 24.88 18.55 -3.20
N ARG A 296 25.95 19.10 -3.80
CA ARG A 296 25.90 19.79 -5.09
C ARG A 296 25.47 18.84 -6.20
N VAL A 297 25.90 17.58 -6.18
CA VAL A 297 25.47 16.55 -7.12
C VAL A 297 23.98 16.26 -6.95
N ARG A 298 23.50 16.08 -5.73
CA ARG A 298 22.08 15.82 -5.46
C ARG A 298 21.18 16.96 -5.92
N GLN A 299 21.60 18.21 -5.65
CA GLN A 299 20.93 19.41 -6.16
C GLN A 299 20.99 19.50 -7.69
N ALA A 300 22.14 19.17 -8.30
CA ALA A 300 22.28 19.16 -9.75
C ALA A 300 21.26 18.24 -10.43
N LEU A 301 21.04 17.03 -9.89
CA LEU A 301 20.05 16.10 -10.44
C LEU A 301 18.62 16.65 -10.30
N ASN A 302 18.31 17.32 -9.20
CA ASN A 302 17.00 17.99 -9.05
C ASN A 302 16.81 19.15 -10.06
N TYR A 303 17.85 19.92 -10.40
CA TYR A 303 17.79 20.94 -11.45
C TYR A 303 17.82 20.36 -12.87
N ALA A 304 18.41 19.18 -13.08
CA ALA A 304 18.50 18.55 -14.39
C ALA A 304 17.16 17.99 -14.87
N VAL A 305 16.31 17.52 -13.95
CA VAL A 305 15.08 16.80 -14.28
C VAL A 305 13.89 17.75 -14.35
N ASP A 306 13.19 17.75 -15.50
CA ASP A 306 11.93 18.46 -15.73
C ASP A 306 10.76 17.63 -15.19
N VAL A 307 10.56 17.70 -13.87
CA VAL A 307 9.47 16.96 -13.22
C VAL A 307 8.11 17.42 -13.70
N GLU A 308 7.93 18.74 -13.93
CA GLU A 308 6.68 19.31 -14.45
C GLU A 308 6.39 18.76 -15.87
N GLY A 309 7.41 18.71 -16.73
CA GLY A 309 7.29 18.10 -18.05
C GLY A 309 6.94 16.62 -17.99
N ILE A 310 7.54 15.85 -17.08
CA ILE A 310 7.21 14.44 -16.86
C ILE A 310 5.76 14.29 -16.42
N VAL A 311 5.31 15.07 -15.43
CA VAL A 311 3.93 15.05 -14.92
C VAL A 311 2.93 15.37 -16.03
N ASN A 312 3.18 16.42 -16.81
CA ASN A 312 2.28 16.84 -17.87
C ASN A 312 2.21 15.82 -19.02
N GLN A 313 3.34 15.18 -19.36
CA GLN A 313 3.39 14.24 -20.51
C GLN A 313 2.92 12.83 -20.18
N LEU A 314 3.22 12.34 -18.98
CA LEU A 314 2.92 10.96 -18.61
C LEU A 314 1.63 10.81 -17.79
N PHE A 315 1.20 11.85 -17.09
CA PHE A 315 0.10 11.71 -16.13
C PHE A 315 -1.16 12.50 -16.48
N ASP A 316 -1.15 13.34 -17.50
CA ASP A 316 -2.34 14.10 -17.97
C ASP A 316 -3.16 14.72 -16.81
N GLY A 317 -2.49 15.27 -15.80
CA GLY A 317 -3.11 15.86 -14.61
C GLY A 317 -3.36 14.89 -13.44
N ALA A 318 -3.09 13.59 -13.61
CA ALA A 318 -3.21 12.60 -12.53
C ALA A 318 -1.93 12.49 -11.67
N ALA A 319 -1.20 13.59 -11.51
CA ALA A 319 -0.09 13.72 -10.58
C ALA A 319 0.17 15.20 -10.27
N ARG A 320 0.79 15.48 -9.12
CA ARG A 320 1.17 16.81 -8.68
C ARG A 320 2.67 16.85 -8.43
N VAL A 321 3.40 17.83 -9.01
CA VAL A 321 4.82 18.03 -8.71
C VAL A 321 5.03 18.16 -7.21
N SER A 322 5.99 17.42 -6.64
CA SER A 322 6.29 17.47 -5.22
C SER A 322 6.94 18.79 -4.83
N ASP A 323 6.48 19.34 -3.73
CA ASP A 323 7.03 20.51 -3.04
C ASP A 323 7.35 20.22 -1.57
N ALA A 324 7.17 18.97 -1.17
CA ALA A 324 7.55 18.38 0.12
C ALA A 324 7.75 16.86 -0.06
N PRO A 325 8.42 16.18 0.89
CA PRO A 325 8.56 14.71 0.87
C PRO A 325 7.25 13.94 0.99
N PHE A 326 6.16 14.59 1.33
CA PHE A 326 4.82 13.99 1.43
C PHE A 326 3.74 14.97 0.94
N ALA A 327 2.55 14.43 0.61
CA ALA A 327 1.47 15.20 0.00
C ALA A 327 0.64 15.99 1.05
N PRO A 328 0.03 17.13 0.70
CA PRO A 328 -1.08 17.66 1.48
C PRO A 328 -2.28 16.71 1.37
N PRO A 329 -3.12 16.50 2.36
CA PRO A 329 -3.32 17.28 3.59
C PRO A 329 -2.67 16.70 4.86
N ILE A 330 -1.59 15.94 4.76
CA ILE A 330 -0.90 15.32 5.90
C ILE A 330 -0.50 16.41 6.92
N PHE A 331 -0.78 16.18 8.20
CA PHE A 331 -0.36 17.07 9.29
C PHE A 331 1.16 17.32 9.25
N GLY A 332 1.56 18.57 9.44
CA GLY A 332 2.97 18.99 9.35
C GLY A 332 3.43 19.31 7.93
N TYR A 333 2.55 19.20 6.92
CA TYR A 333 2.89 19.59 5.56
C TYR A 333 3.24 21.09 5.48
N LYS A 334 4.36 21.35 4.82
CA LYS A 334 4.81 22.70 4.44
C LYS A 334 5.36 22.65 3.02
N PRO A 335 4.83 23.46 2.08
CA PRO A 335 5.37 23.51 0.73
C PRO A 335 6.71 24.23 0.71
N ASN A 336 7.65 23.71 -0.05
CA ASN A 336 8.88 24.38 -0.46
C ASN A 336 8.75 24.86 -1.91
N LYS A 337 9.67 25.71 -2.35
CA LYS A 337 9.74 26.07 -3.77
C LYS A 337 10.26 24.86 -4.55
N PRO A 338 9.49 24.29 -5.49
CA PRO A 338 9.95 23.17 -6.30
C PRO A 338 11.23 23.51 -7.07
N TYR A 339 12.08 22.52 -7.28
CA TYR A 339 13.22 22.64 -8.18
C TYR A 339 12.69 22.83 -9.61
N ALA A 340 12.93 24.01 -10.19
CA ALA A 340 12.64 24.25 -11.59
C ALA A 340 13.81 23.76 -12.44
N ARG A 341 13.52 23.13 -13.57
CA ARG A 341 14.55 22.66 -14.49
C ARG A 341 15.49 23.78 -14.90
N ASP A 342 16.79 23.57 -14.68
CA ASP A 342 17.87 24.49 -15.04
C ASP A 342 19.13 23.66 -15.41
N VAL A 343 19.26 23.33 -16.69
CA VAL A 343 20.35 22.50 -17.22
C VAL A 343 21.73 23.17 -17.03
N GLU A 344 21.78 24.50 -17.13
CA GLU A 344 23.05 25.22 -16.97
C GLU A 344 23.50 25.21 -15.51
N ARG A 345 22.56 25.43 -14.58
CA ARG A 345 22.83 25.32 -13.14
C ARG A 345 23.25 23.90 -12.76
N ALA A 346 22.56 22.88 -13.29
CA ALA A 346 22.90 21.48 -13.06
C ALA A 346 24.33 21.16 -13.49
N ARG A 347 24.73 21.56 -14.70
CA ARG A 347 26.10 21.36 -15.19
C ARG A 347 27.13 22.10 -14.33
N ALA A 348 26.86 23.36 -13.98
CA ALA A 348 27.76 24.12 -13.12
C ALA A 348 27.99 23.42 -11.77
N LEU A 349 26.94 22.88 -11.14
CA LEU A 349 27.06 22.16 -9.87
C LEU A 349 27.83 20.82 -10.00
N LEU A 350 27.66 20.10 -11.13
CA LEU A 350 28.42 18.88 -11.41
C LEU A 350 29.91 19.20 -11.62
N ASP A 351 30.21 20.25 -12.37
CA ASP A 351 31.59 20.72 -12.59
C ASP A 351 32.25 21.19 -11.27
N GLU A 352 31.53 21.97 -10.44
CA GLU A 352 31.99 22.39 -9.11
C GLU A 352 32.24 21.21 -8.16
N ALA A 353 31.47 20.12 -8.30
CA ALA A 353 31.63 18.88 -7.55
C ALA A 353 32.72 17.96 -8.13
N GLY A 354 33.28 18.29 -9.32
CA GLY A 354 34.31 17.51 -9.99
C GLY A 354 33.81 16.22 -10.66
N VAL A 355 32.52 16.16 -10.97
CA VAL A 355 31.93 14.98 -11.66
C VAL A 355 32.29 15.04 -13.14
N ALA A 356 32.99 14.02 -13.62
CA ALA A 356 33.43 13.95 -15.02
C ALA A 356 32.26 13.71 -15.99
N GLU A 357 32.30 14.32 -17.16
CA GLU A 357 31.39 14.00 -18.26
C GLU A 357 31.48 12.50 -18.63
N GLY A 358 30.32 11.86 -18.82
CA GLY A 358 30.24 10.42 -19.07
C GLY A 358 30.28 9.56 -17.80
N THR A 359 30.27 10.16 -16.61
CA THR A 359 30.12 9.39 -15.35
C THR A 359 28.87 8.52 -15.41
N THR A 360 29.05 7.23 -15.17
CA THR A 360 27.96 6.25 -15.23
C THR A 360 27.38 6.01 -13.85
N LEU A 361 26.05 6.13 -13.75
CA LEU A 361 25.27 5.89 -12.54
C LEU A 361 24.27 4.75 -12.77
N THR A 362 23.92 3.99 -11.74
CA THR A 362 22.93 2.92 -11.84
C THR A 362 21.66 3.28 -11.09
N LEU A 363 20.56 3.55 -11.83
CA LEU A 363 19.23 3.77 -11.27
C LEU A 363 18.46 2.45 -11.20
N TYR A 364 18.08 2.09 -9.99
CA TYR A 364 17.16 0.98 -9.76
C TYR A 364 15.71 1.49 -9.71
N HIS A 365 14.79 0.78 -10.36
CA HIS A 365 13.36 1.07 -10.31
C HIS A 365 12.54 -0.23 -10.33
N PRO A 366 11.35 -0.25 -9.71
CA PRO A 366 10.44 -1.38 -9.84
C PRO A 366 9.73 -1.36 -11.21
N THR A 367 8.97 -2.38 -11.51
CA THR A 367 8.04 -2.40 -12.64
C THR A 367 6.66 -2.87 -12.15
N GLY A 368 5.60 -2.18 -12.63
CA GLY A 368 4.22 -2.49 -12.28
C GLY A 368 3.83 -2.13 -10.83
N ARG A 369 4.68 -1.42 -10.07
CA ARG A 369 4.38 -0.96 -8.70
C ARG A 369 3.79 0.43 -8.68
N TYR A 370 4.32 1.35 -9.44
CA TYR A 370 3.83 2.73 -9.56
C TYR A 370 3.27 2.98 -10.96
N ILE A 371 2.41 4.00 -11.09
CA ILE A 371 1.88 4.37 -12.40
C ILE A 371 3.04 4.79 -13.29
N GLN A 372 3.23 4.08 -14.41
CA GLN A 372 4.26 4.38 -15.43
C GLN A 372 5.71 4.42 -14.91
N ASP A 373 6.04 3.69 -13.85
CA ASP A 373 7.36 3.70 -13.20
C ASP A 373 8.54 3.54 -14.18
N ALA A 374 8.45 2.64 -15.13
CA ALA A 374 9.47 2.44 -16.16
C ALA A 374 9.63 3.66 -17.09
N LEU A 375 8.52 4.30 -17.49
CA LEU A 375 8.56 5.49 -18.37
C LEU A 375 9.14 6.70 -17.63
N VAL A 376 8.83 6.84 -16.35
CA VAL A 376 9.43 7.89 -15.51
C VAL A 376 10.94 7.68 -15.38
N ALA A 377 11.40 6.44 -15.13
CA ALA A 377 12.82 6.13 -15.05
C ALA A 377 13.54 6.41 -16.37
N ASP A 378 12.91 6.07 -17.51
CA ASP A 378 13.43 6.38 -18.84
C ASP A 378 13.54 7.89 -19.11
N ALA A 379 12.52 8.68 -18.69
CA ALA A 379 12.54 10.12 -18.84
C ALA A 379 13.65 10.76 -17.98
N VAL A 380 13.81 10.32 -16.73
CA VAL A 380 14.90 10.77 -15.84
C VAL A 380 16.26 10.43 -16.48
N ARG A 381 16.46 9.21 -16.94
CA ARG A 381 17.70 8.81 -17.64
C ARG A 381 18.01 9.71 -18.84
N ALA A 382 17.02 9.98 -19.69
CA ALA A 382 17.20 10.81 -20.87
C ALA A 382 17.63 12.24 -20.51
N GLN A 383 17.04 12.82 -19.46
CA GLN A 383 17.33 14.20 -19.04
C GLN A 383 18.67 14.30 -18.29
N LEU A 384 19.07 13.28 -17.52
CA LEU A 384 20.40 13.24 -16.90
C LEU A 384 21.52 13.13 -17.93
N ARG A 385 21.27 12.48 -19.09
CA ARG A 385 22.23 12.46 -20.20
C ARG A 385 22.47 13.87 -20.78
N GLU A 386 21.48 14.73 -20.77
CA GLU A 386 21.63 16.11 -21.26
C GLU A 386 22.64 16.94 -20.44
N VAL A 387 22.87 16.58 -19.16
CA VAL A 387 23.85 17.21 -18.28
C VAL A 387 25.18 16.44 -18.21
N GLY A 388 25.39 15.46 -19.13
CA GLY A 388 26.65 14.72 -19.24
C GLY A 388 26.77 13.47 -18.38
N LEU A 389 25.68 12.99 -17.79
CA LEU A 389 25.67 11.76 -17.00
C LEU A 389 25.13 10.57 -17.83
N GLU A 390 25.76 9.41 -17.74
CA GLU A 390 25.20 8.17 -18.29
C GLU A 390 24.48 7.39 -17.21
N VAL A 391 23.24 6.94 -17.48
CA VAL A 391 22.44 6.21 -16.49
C VAL A 391 22.08 4.82 -17.01
N GLU A 392 22.50 3.79 -16.31
CA GLU A 392 22.02 2.42 -16.49
C GLU A 392 20.75 2.20 -15.68
N LEU A 393 19.67 1.75 -16.33
CA LEU A 393 18.45 1.36 -15.65
C LEU A 393 18.51 -0.12 -15.29
N ARG A 394 18.15 -0.46 -14.06
CA ARG A 394 18.01 -1.83 -13.58
C ARG A 394 16.67 -2.00 -12.87
N THR A 395 15.94 -3.03 -13.26
CA THR A 395 14.65 -3.35 -12.67
C THR A 395 14.67 -4.71 -11.99
N LEU A 396 13.89 -4.83 -10.94
CA LEU A 396 13.64 -6.07 -10.18
C LEU A 396 12.13 -6.16 -9.93
N GLU A 397 11.62 -7.38 -9.84
CA GLU A 397 10.25 -7.63 -9.37
C GLU A 397 10.10 -7.16 -7.92
N TRP A 398 8.91 -6.64 -7.58
CA TRP A 398 8.68 -5.97 -6.30
C TRP A 398 9.12 -6.75 -5.05
N PRO A 399 8.82 -8.08 -4.92
CA PRO A 399 9.25 -8.85 -3.75
C PRO A 399 10.78 -8.97 -3.59
N GLN A 400 11.52 -8.82 -4.69
CA GLN A 400 12.99 -8.82 -4.69
C GLN A 400 13.55 -7.41 -4.56
N TYR A 401 12.82 -6.41 -5.07
CA TYR A 401 13.24 -5.02 -5.10
C TYR A 401 13.37 -4.42 -3.70
N VAL A 402 12.36 -4.58 -2.87
CA VAL A 402 12.32 -3.98 -1.53
C VAL A 402 13.48 -4.44 -0.64
N PRO A 403 13.73 -5.77 -0.47
CA PRO A 403 14.87 -6.22 0.32
C PRO A 403 16.22 -5.77 -0.27
N PHE A 404 16.33 -5.67 -1.59
CA PHE A 404 17.56 -5.24 -2.26
C PHE A 404 17.86 -3.76 -2.00
N VAL A 405 16.87 -2.86 -2.15
CA VAL A 405 17.09 -1.41 -1.95
C VAL A 405 17.20 -1.02 -0.49
N ARG A 406 16.73 -1.88 0.42
CA ARG A 406 16.81 -1.72 1.88
C ARG A 406 17.84 -2.66 2.52
N ALA A 407 18.79 -3.17 1.77
CA ALA A 407 19.87 -3.97 2.33
C ALA A 407 20.68 -3.13 3.34
N PRO A 408 21.18 -3.74 4.45
CA PRO A 408 22.07 -3.08 5.39
C PRO A 408 23.31 -2.47 4.70
N ALA A 409 23.92 -1.47 5.32
CA ALA A 409 25.00 -0.67 4.71
C ALA A 409 26.13 -1.50 4.09
N GLU A 410 26.53 -2.58 4.77
CA GLU A 410 27.62 -3.47 4.35
C GLU A 410 27.29 -4.26 3.08
N GLU A 411 26.00 -4.51 2.82
CA GLU A 411 25.50 -5.29 1.68
C GLU A 411 24.89 -4.38 0.59
N ASN A 412 24.59 -3.13 0.92
CA ASN A 412 23.87 -2.23 0.03
C ASN A 412 24.73 -1.82 -1.18
N GLN A 413 24.25 -2.16 -2.38
CA GLN A 413 24.91 -1.82 -3.65
C GLN A 413 24.25 -0.64 -4.37
N VAL A 414 23.16 -0.13 -3.84
CA VAL A 414 22.32 0.90 -4.48
C VAL A 414 23.04 2.25 -4.42
N GLN A 415 23.18 2.90 -5.57
CA GLN A 415 23.58 4.30 -5.67
C GLN A 415 22.35 5.21 -5.53
N PHE A 416 21.31 4.98 -6.35
CA PHE A 416 20.02 5.64 -6.25
C PHE A 416 18.90 4.76 -6.77
N ALA A 417 17.71 4.91 -6.18
CA ALA A 417 16.60 4.02 -6.49
C ALA A 417 15.24 4.73 -6.33
N MET A 418 14.28 4.33 -7.18
CA MET A 418 12.92 4.86 -7.17
C MET A 418 12.07 4.15 -6.12
N LEU A 419 11.46 4.92 -5.24
CA LEU A 419 10.45 4.45 -4.29
C LEU A 419 9.26 5.42 -4.23
N GLY A 420 8.21 5.00 -3.57
CA GLY A 420 7.07 5.85 -3.24
C GLY A 420 6.64 5.61 -1.80
N TRP A 421 6.27 6.68 -1.12
CA TRP A 421 5.84 6.65 0.28
C TRP A 421 4.44 7.21 0.44
N GLY A 422 3.52 6.40 0.94
CA GLY A 422 2.21 6.82 1.41
C GLY A 422 2.26 7.07 2.92
N THR A 423 1.43 7.97 3.45
CA THR A 423 1.40 8.30 4.87
C THR A 423 0.03 7.95 5.45
N PRO A 424 -0.21 6.66 5.76
CA PRO A 424 -1.53 6.19 6.19
C PRO A 424 -1.99 6.73 7.55
N THR A 425 -1.07 7.18 8.39
CA THR A 425 -1.38 7.79 9.69
C THR A 425 -1.78 9.25 9.59
N MET A 426 -1.72 9.87 8.40
CA MET A 426 -1.98 11.28 8.15
C MET A 426 -1.14 12.24 9.01
N ASP A 427 0.01 11.79 9.53
CA ASP A 427 0.92 12.55 10.39
C ASP A 427 2.34 12.56 9.79
N ALA A 428 3.00 13.73 9.81
CA ALA A 428 4.35 13.91 9.27
C ALA A 428 5.39 13.01 9.95
N ASP A 429 5.19 12.62 11.20
CA ASP A 429 6.08 11.72 11.91
C ASP A 429 6.33 10.42 11.11
N TYR A 430 5.27 9.83 10.58
CA TYR A 430 5.35 8.61 9.81
C TYR A 430 6.25 8.74 8.57
N ALA A 431 6.24 9.90 7.92
CA ALA A 431 7.08 10.14 6.74
C ALA A 431 8.48 10.62 7.14
N LEU A 432 8.57 11.65 7.97
CA LEU A 432 9.86 12.31 8.23
C LEU A 432 10.76 11.44 9.11
N TYR A 433 10.21 10.85 10.17
CA TYR A 433 11.03 10.01 11.04
C TYR A 433 11.52 8.75 10.31
N ALA A 434 10.62 8.02 9.67
CA ALA A 434 10.97 6.79 8.97
C ALA A 434 11.97 7.00 7.82
N LEU A 435 11.88 8.12 7.10
CA LEU A 435 12.62 8.31 5.85
C LEU A 435 13.91 9.14 6.01
N PHE A 436 14.00 9.94 7.09
CA PHE A 436 15.11 10.89 7.23
C PHE A 436 15.82 10.86 8.58
N HIS A 437 15.24 10.23 9.63
CA HIS A 437 15.95 10.07 10.89
C HIS A 437 17.07 9.01 10.76
N SER A 438 18.25 9.29 11.34
CA SER A 438 19.42 8.43 11.19
C SER A 438 19.27 7.06 11.84
N SER A 439 18.40 6.90 12.87
CA SER A 439 18.10 5.60 13.47
C SER A 439 17.36 4.63 12.53
N GLU A 440 16.77 5.16 11.46
CA GLU A 440 15.95 4.41 10.51
C GLU A 440 16.70 4.02 9.21
N HIS A 441 18.04 4.02 9.26
CA HIS A 441 18.86 3.43 8.19
C HIS A 441 18.48 1.97 7.96
N PRO A 442 18.63 1.46 6.73
CA PRO A 442 18.30 0.07 6.41
C PRO A 442 18.86 -0.95 7.43
N PRO A 443 18.06 -1.92 7.85
CA PRO A 443 16.78 -2.36 7.24
C PRO A 443 15.55 -1.49 7.56
N GLY A 444 15.70 -0.34 8.25
CA GLY A 444 14.70 0.70 8.35
C GLY A 444 14.35 1.33 6.99
N PHE A 445 13.62 2.45 6.98
CA PHE A 445 13.10 3.04 5.75
C PHE A 445 13.96 4.16 5.15
N ASN A 446 14.97 4.67 5.88
CA ASN A 446 15.88 5.71 5.40
C ASN A 446 16.88 5.12 4.38
N GLY A 447 16.39 4.77 3.19
CA GLY A 447 17.20 4.17 2.11
C GLY A 447 18.28 5.09 1.55
N ALA A 448 18.15 6.40 1.78
CA ALA A 448 19.17 7.37 1.44
C ALA A 448 20.42 7.29 2.36
N PHE A 449 20.35 6.61 3.49
CA PHE A 449 21.33 6.67 4.57
C PHE A 449 21.59 8.12 5.03
N TYR A 450 20.57 8.95 4.91
CA TYR A 450 20.62 10.36 5.29
C TYR A 450 20.88 10.50 6.79
N ASN A 451 21.78 11.40 7.15
CA ASN A 451 22.22 11.63 8.52
C ASN A 451 22.50 13.11 8.72
N ASN A 452 21.60 13.80 9.41
CA ASN A 452 21.75 15.18 9.81
C ASN A 452 21.32 15.32 11.29
N PRO A 453 22.24 15.58 12.23
CA PRO A 453 21.93 15.65 13.67
C PRO A 453 20.88 16.72 14.02
N GLU A 454 20.75 17.78 13.25
CA GLU A 454 19.73 18.82 13.49
C GLU A 454 18.35 18.33 13.05
N VAL A 455 18.27 17.60 11.93
CA VAL A 455 17.01 16.97 11.51
C VAL A 455 16.59 15.91 12.53
N ASP A 456 17.50 15.05 12.98
CA ASP A 456 17.22 14.07 14.02
C ASP A 456 16.67 14.74 15.30
N ARG A 457 17.33 15.81 15.78
CA ARG A 457 16.88 16.56 16.95
C ARG A 457 15.47 17.16 16.77
N LEU A 458 15.20 17.77 15.61
CA LEU A 458 13.88 18.36 15.32
C LEU A 458 12.78 17.31 15.26
N LEU A 459 13.07 16.13 14.69
CA LEU A 459 12.11 15.04 14.61
C LEU A 459 11.86 14.40 15.98
N ASP A 460 12.89 14.19 16.79
CA ASP A 460 12.75 13.70 18.16
C ASP A 460 11.94 14.66 19.05
N GLU A 461 12.20 15.97 18.92
CA GLU A 461 11.45 16.99 19.65
C GLU A 461 9.99 17.05 19.20
N ALA A 462 9.72 16.96 17.89
CA ALA A 462 8.36 16.93 17.36
C ALA A 462 7.54 15.74 17.89
N ARG A 463 8.16 14.58 18.09
CA ARG A 463 7.50 13.38 18.66
C ARG A 463 7.02 13.57 20.09
N THR A 464 7.72 14.39 20.87
CA THR A 464 7.41 14.64 22.28
C THR A 464 6.64 15.94 22.51
N THR A 465 6.39 16.72 21.46
CA THR A 465 5.67 18.00 21.53
C THR A 465 4.18 17.79 21.28
N THR A 466 3.34 18.00 22.29
CA THR A 466 1.88 17.88 22.21
C THR A 466 1.18 19.15 21.73
N ASP A 467 1.84 20.30 21.85
CA ASP A 467 1.34 21.55 21.25
C ASP A 467 1.39 21.47 19.72
N VAL A 468 0.22 21.55 19.09
CA VAL A 468 0.01 21.31 17.66
C VAL A 468 0.79 22.29 16.79
N ASP A 469 0.83 23.58 17.17
CA ASP A 469 1.49 24.61 16.38
C ASP A 469 3.01 24.53 16.54
N ALA A 470 3.52 24.34 17.76
CA ALA A 470 4.94 24.12 18.00
C ALA A 470 5.45 22.86 17.25
N ARG A 471 4.67 21.77 17.26
CA ARG A 471 5.00 20.54 16.53
C ARG A 471 5.05 20.75 15.02
N ARG A 472 4.12 21.53 14.48
CA ARG A 472 4.12 21.92 13.05
C ARG A 472 5.36 22.73 12.68
N ASP A 473 5.78 23.66 13.56
CA ASP A 473 6.97 24.48 13.34
C ASP A 473 8.27 23.65 13.35
N LEU A 474 8.35 22.62 14.20
CA LEU A 474 9.49 21.68 14.20
C LEU A 474 9.59 20.90 12.89
N TYR A 475 8.48 20.37 12.40
CA TYR A 475 8.46 19.71 11.10
C TYR A 475 8.79 20.68 9.95
N ALA A 476 8.33 21.91 10.02
CA ALA A 476 8.63 22.91 9.01
C ALA A 476 10.13 23.21 8.92
N GLN A 477 10.83 23.28 10.05
CA GLN A 477 12.29 23.48 10.09
C GLN A 477 13.02 22.24 9.53
N ALA A 478 12.61 21.02 9.90
CA ALA A 478 13.20 19.80 9.36
C ALA A 478 13.02 19.71 7.84
N LEU A 479 11.84 20.07 7.33
CA LEU A 479 11.54 20.09 5.90
C LEU A 479 12.43 21.05 5.11
N ASP A 480 12.75 22.23 5.65
CA ASP A 480 13.65 23.19 5.01
C ASP A 480 15.05 22.59 4.81
N ILE A 481 15.59 21.96 5.86
CA ILE A 481 16.92 21.34 5.82
C ILE A 481 16.93 20.17 4.83
N ILE A 482 15.95 19.26 4.90
CA ILE A 482 15.84 18.11 4.00
C ILE A 482 15.75 18.55 2.55
N TRP A 483 14.96 19.60 2.27
CA TRP A 483 14.78 20.12 0.93
C TRP A 483 16.08 20.72 0.37
N GLU A 484 16.81 21.48 1.17
CA GLU A 484 18.09 22.07 0.78
C GLU A 484 19.19 21.02 0.58
N GLU A 485 19.27 20.01 1.46
CA GLU A 485 20.26 18.94 1.35
C GLU A 485 19.93 17.89 0.28
N ALA A 486 18.71 17.90 -0.23
CA ALA A 486 18.23 17.11 -1.35
C ALA A 486 18.64 15.64 -1.31
N PRO A 487 18.34 14.85 -0.26
CA PRO A 487 18.65 13.42 -0.24
C PRO A 487 17.83 12.63 -1.27
N TRP A 488 16.87 13.29 -1.91
CA TRP A 488 16.03 12.75 -2.96
C TRP A 488 16.04 13.63 -4.22
N LEU A 489 15.81 13.01 -5.37
CA LEU A 489 15.18 13.62 -6.51
C LEU A 489 13.68 13.61 -6.22
N PHE A 490 13.13 14.78 -5.90
CA PHE A 490 11.72 14.94 -5.57
C PHE A 490 10.90 14.93 -6.86
N LEU A 491 9.99 13.97 -7.00
CA LEU A 491 9.22 13.80 -8.22
C LEU A 491 7.79 14.34 -8.09
N TYR A 492 6.84 13.50 -7.73
CA TYR A 492 5.43 13.89 -7.74
C TYR A 492 4.62 13.08 -6.72
N SER A 493 3.43 13.60 -6.39
CA SER A 493 2.41 12.84 -5.68
C SER A 493 1.38 12.29 -6.69
N GLU A 494 1.01 11.02 -6.53
CA GLU A 494 0.09 10.33 -7.43
C GLU A 494 -1.37 10.70 -7.16
N VAL A 495 -2.18 10.65 -8.21
CA VAL A 495 -3.64 10.54 -8.15
C VAL A 495 -3.99 9.12 -8.56
N GLN A 496 -4.81 8.43 -7.76
CA GLN A 496 -5.20 7.06 -8.02
C GLN A 496 -6.37 7.03 -9.02
N LEU A 497 -6.20 6.27 -10.09
CA LEU A 497 -7.25 5.98 -11.07
C LEU A 497 -7.59 4.50 -10.98
N THR A 498 -8.87 4.20 -10.73
CA THR A 498 -9.34 2.81 -10.57
C THR A 498 -10.57 2.61 -11.47
N ALA A 499 -10.49 1.62 -12.34
CA ALA A 499 -11.60 1.20 -13.17
C ALA A 499 -12.45 0.18 -12.40
N ILE A 500 -13.75 0.45 -12.31
CA ILE A 500 -14.72 -0.36 -11.56
C ILE A 500 -15.89 -0.66 -12.49
N ARG A 501 -16.36 -1.89 -12.53
CA ARG A 501 -17.56 -2.25 -13.28
C ARG A 501 -18.79 -1.55 -12.71
N SER A 502 -19.64 -0.99 -13.57
CA SER A 502 -20.79 -0.17 -13.18
C SER A 502 -21.85 -0.91 -12.34
N ASN A 503 -21.76 -2.24 -12.22
CA ASN A 503 -22.61 -3.05 -11.34
C ASN A 503 -22.02 -3.25 -9.94
N VAL A 504 -20.82 -2.72 -9.65
CA VAL A 504 -20.19 -2.75 -8.31
C VAL A 504 -20.50 -1.46 -7.59
N GLU A 505 -21.03 -1.55 -6.38
CA GLU A 505 -21.34 -0.40 -5.53
C GLU A 505 -20.64 -0.54 -4.17
N GLY A 506 -20.39 0.57 -3.47
CA GLY A 506 -19.87 0.59 -2.10
C GLY A 506 -18.41 0.18 -1.95
N PHE A 507 -17.68 -0.03 -3.04
CA PHE A 507 -16.23 -0.20 -3.02
C PHE A 507 -15.54 1.15 -2.84
N VAL A 508 -14.53 1.20 -1.95
CA VAL A 508 -13.82 2.44 -1.65
C VAL A 508 -12.34 2.28 -1.93
N VAL A 509 -11.77 3.26 -2.64
CA VAL A 509 -10.32 3.42 -2.80
C VAL A 509 -9.87 4.51 -1.82
N HIS A 510 -9.13 4.11 -0.79
CA HIS A 510 -8.63 5.05 0.21
C HIS A 510 -7.47 5.90 -0.35
N PRO A 511 -7.29 7.16 0.07
CA PRO A 511 -6.17 8.01 -0.37
C PRO A 511 -4.77 7.38 -0.17
N ASN A 512 -4.60 6.48 0.78
CA ASN A 512 -3.35 5.74 1.03
C ASN A 512 -3.21 4.44 0.23
N GLU A 513 -3.98 4.25 -0.86
CA GLU A 513 -4.01 3.07 -1.75
C GLU A 513 -4.68 1.82 -1.16
N ARG A 514 -5.28 1.87 0.03
CA ARG A 514 -6.04 0.73 0.55
C ARG A 514 -7.32 0.53 -0.26
N LEU A 515 -7.60 -0.72 -0.57
CA LEU A 515 -8.78 -1.15 -1.32
C LEU A 515 -9.79 -1.71 -0.32
N ILE A 516 -10.92 -1.03 -0.10
CA ILE A 516 -11.88 -1.39 0.95
C ILE A 516 -13.13 -1.98 0.30
N ALA A 517 -13.29 -3.30 0.47
CA ALA A 517 -14.40 -4.07 -0.10
C ALA A 517 -15.48 -4.45 0.92
N THR A 518 -15.36 -4.04 2.18
CA THR A 518 -16.30 -4.39 3.26
C THR A 518 -17.74 -3.93 2.98
N GLY A 519 -17.89 -2.74 2.38
CA GLY A 519 -19.19 -2.19 1.98
C GLY A 519 -19.59 -2.50 0.54
N ALA A 520 -18.79 -3.28 -0.20
CA ALA A 520 -19.05 -3.54 -1.61
C ALA A 520 -20.23 -4.51 -1.82
N ASP A 521 -20.98 -4.29 -2.90
CA ASP A 521 -21.98 -5.23 -3.41
C ASP A 521 -21.94 -5.28 -4.95
N ILE A 522 -22.41 -6.39 -5.53
CA ILE A 522 -22.58 -6.58 -6.98
C ILE A 522 -24.06 -6.72 -7.26
N LYS A 523 -24.60 -5.82 -8.11
CA LYS A 523 -26.00 -5.81 -8.55
C LYS A 523 -26.26 -6.72 -9.73
#